data_6f55d92ea9c248df85948e5880175fbe
#
_entry.id   6f55d92ea9c248df85948e5880175fbe
#
_cell.length_a   1.000
_cell.length_b   1.000
_cell.length_c   1.000
_cell.angle_alpha   90.00
_cell.angle_beta   90.00
_cell.angle_gamma   90.00
#
_symmetry.space_group_name_H-M   'P 1'
#
loop_
_entity.id
_entity.type
_entity.pdbx_description
1 polymer ?
#
loop_
_entity_poly.entity_id
_entity_poly.type
_entity_poly.pdbx_seq_one_letter_code
_entity_poly.pdbx_strand_id
1 'polypeptide(L)'
;MASTLGSFQPFRYRGYVYDEETGLYYLQSRYYDPTTGRFISADTLLSTGQGVLGHNAFAYCRDNPSSRFDPEGKEDEDVNDNVYILYTNYSSEENDGNDAGDFTEQAKYYAEITGCPEENMIAIQTVDDFIEAWNIKIGNAAGSVYIFSHGNGMSLIFLHGEGISATGYNKKGEAIDAIRDLSRKCIHDLYLMSCNSGHRDLYDKKGTNAAAAFVRLGGIDRVHAFDGSMSYNRVFNRKARLSFSQHGFYAVYEDFHIVKQHPEPSGWVVYVPA
;
A
#
# COMPACT_ATOMS: atom_id res chain seq x y z
N MET A 1 3.68 -4.59 28.51
CA MET A 1 2.87 -5.49 27.65
C MET A 1 2.91 -5.17 26.15
N ALA A 2 3.42 -4.03 25.73
CA ALA A 2 3.62 -3.71 24.30
C ALA A 2 4.82 -4.47 23.65
N SER A 3 5.77 -4.91 24.45
CA SER A 3 6.98 -5.62 23.97
C SER A 3 6.72 -7.06 23.51
N THR A 4 5.57 -7.63 23.80
CA THR A 4 5.28 -9.04 23.48
C THR A 4 4.54 -9.25 22.16
N LEU A 5 3.81 -8.27 21.66
CA LEU A 5 3.11 -8.40 20.36
C LEU A 5 4.04 -8.13 19.17
N GLY A 6 5.00 -7.23 19.31
CA GLY A 6 6.01 -6.97 18.28
C GLY A 6 6.97 -8.16 18.07
N SER A 7 7.24 -8.94 19.11
CA SER A 7 8.07 -10.14 19.00
C SER A 7 7.36 -11.33 18.33
N PHE A 8 6.03 -11.31 18.23
CA PHE A 8 5.26 -12.33 17.49
C PHE A 8 5.05 -11.98 16.00
N GLN A 9 5.42 -10.77 15.57
CA GLN A 9 5.36 -10.38 14.18
C GLN A 9 6.76 -10.55 13.53
N PRO A 10 7.00 -11.63 12.79
CA PRO A 10 8.31 -11.90 12.23
C PRO A 10 8.63 -11.06 10.99
N PHE A 11 7.62 -10.41 10.40
CA PHE A 11 7.80 -9.60 9.20
C PHE A 11 8.11 -8.16 9.58
N ARG A 12 9.31 -7.69 9.22
CA ARG A 12 9.78 -6.34 9.53
C ARG A 12 10.22 -5.61 8.26
N TYR A 13 11.44 -5.17 8.19
CA TYR A 13 11.98 -4.41 7.06
C TYR A 13 11.58 -5.03 5.71
N ARG A 14 10.89 -4.28 4.87
CA ARG A 14 10.40 -4.69 3.53
C ARG A 14 9.61 -6.00 3.48
N GLY A 15 8.95 -6.35 4.58
CA GLY A 15 8.19 -7.59 4.65
C GLY A 15 9.02 -8.88 4.76
N TYR A 16 10.32 -8.76 4.97
CA TYR A 16 11.19 -9.92 5.21
C TYR A 16 10.94 -10.52 6.59
N VAL A 17 11.16 -11.82 6.69
CA VAL A 17 11.07 -12.52 7.97
C VAL A 17 12.31 -12.18 8.80
N TYR A 18 12.11 -11.55 9.94
CA TYR A 18 13.17 -11.27 10.91
C TYR A 18 13.31 -12.42 11.88
N ASP A 19 14.51 -12.96 11.98
CA ASP A 19 14.88 -13.98 12.97
C ASP A 19 15.48 -13.26 14.19
N GLU A 20 14.74 -13.27 15.30
CA GLU A 20 15.17 -12.61 16.54
C GLU A 20 16.37 -13.28 17.20
N GLU A 21 16.59 -14.59 16.99
CA GLU A 21 17.70 -15.31 17.59
C GLU A 21 19.02 -14.96 16.92
N THR A 22 19.00 -14.78 15.61
CA THR A 22 20.21 -14.49 14.82
C THR A 22 20.36 -13.01 14.49
N GLY A 23 19.29 -12.21 14.56
CA GLY A 23 19.28 -10.81 14.13
C GLY A 23 19.32 -10.64 12.61
N LEU A 24 19.02 -11.67 11.85
CA LEU A 24 19.07 -11.70 10.39
C LEU A 24 17.67 -11.57 9.77
N TYR A 25 17.61 -11.11 8.53
CA TYR A 25 16.41 -11.18 7.72
C TYR A 25 16.47 -12.35 6.75
N TYR A 26 15.45 -13.17 6.72
CA TYR A 26 15.30 -14.28 5.76
C TYR A 26 14.53 -13.82 4.53
N LEU A 27 15.19 -13.86 3.38
CA LEU A 27 14.67 -13.48 2.06
C LEU A 27 14.43 -14.71 1.18
N GLN A 28 13.84 -15.75 1.73
CA GLN A 28 13.51 -17.02 1.06
C GLN A 28 14.72 -17.83 0.58
N SER A 29 15.65 -17.26 -0.15
CA SER A 29 16.84 -17.98 -0.64
C SER A 29 18.11 -17.69 0.13
N ARG A 30 18.22 -16.50 0.73
CA ARG A 30 19.40 -16.04 1.47
C ARG A 30 19.03 -15.35 2.78
N TYR A 31 19.99 -15.24 3.69
CA TYR A 31 19.88 -14.42 4.89
C TYR A 31 20.66 -13.12 4.73
N TYR A 32 20.01 -12.02 5.03
CA TYR A 32 20.58 -10.67 5.01
C TYR A 32 20.94 -10.22 6.43
N ASP A 33 22.16 -9.74 6.62
CA ASP A 33 22.62 -9.16 7.87
C ASP A 33 22.49 -7.63 7.81
N PRO A 34 21.57 -7.03 8.57
CA PRO A 34 21.39 -5.59 8.57
C PRO A 34 22.57 -4.84 9.22
N THR A 35 23.41 -5.51 9.99
CA THR A 35 24.57 -4.87 10.64
C THR A 35 25.72 -4.67 9.67
N THR A 36 25.88 -5.58 8.74
CA THR A 36 26.91 -5.50 7.69
C THR A 36 26.39 -4.96 6.36
N GLY A 37 25.06 -4.92 6.19
CA GLY A 37 24.41 -4.52 4.94
C GLY A 37 24.57 -5.54 3.81
N ARG A 38 24.76 -6.83 4.12
CA ARG A 38 25.12 -7.88 3.15
C ARG A 38 24.39 -9.18 3.41
N PHE A 39 24.34 -10.03 2.36
CA PHE A 39 23.98 -11.42 2.54
C PHE A 39 25.10 -12.19 3.24
N ILE A 40 24.74 -13.16 4.07
CA ILE A 40 25.73 -14.03 4.75
C ILE A 40 26.21 -15.18 3.86
N SER A 41 25.52 -15.46 2.74
CA SER A 41 25.90 -16.46 1.74
C SER A 41 26.07 -15.84 0.37
N ALA A 42 26.93 -16.42 -0.44
CA ALA A 42 27.14 -15.99 -1.83
C ALA A 42 25.90 -16.27 -2.68
N ASP A 43 25.67 -15.43 -3.67
CA ASP A 43 24.65 -15.67 -4.68
C ASP A 43 24.99 -16.90 -5.52
N THR A 44 23.99 -17.72 -5.80
CA THR A 44 24.11 -18.86 -6.71
C THR A 44 23.99 -18.45 -8.18
N LEU A 45 23.39 -17.27 -8.45
CA LEU A 45 23.25 -16.69 -9.76
C LEU A 45 24.31 -15.58 -9.96
N LEU A 46 25.52 -15.95 -10.34
CA LEU A 46 26.52 -14.98 -10.77
C LEU A 46 26.09 -14.34 -12.09
N SER A 47 25.55 -13.15 -12.02
CA SER A 47 25.15 -12.37 -13.18
C SER A 47 26.41 -11.90 -13.93
N THR A 48 26.67 -12.49 -15.08
CA THR A 48 27.87 -12.24 -15.91
C THR A 48 27.79 -10.96 -16.77
N GLY A 49 26.78 -10.09 -16.54
CA GLY A 49 26.50 -8.96 -17.44
C GLY A 49 26.55 -7.55 -16.86
N GLN A 50 26.81 -7.36 -15.58
CA GLN A 50 26.55 -6.08 -14.91
C GLN A 50 27.80 -5.33 -14.36
N GLY A 51 28.94 -5.47 -15.01
CA GLY A 51 30.15 -4.74 -14.62
C GLY A 51 30.70 -5.15 -13.23
N VAL A 52 31.53 -4.28 -12.63
CA VAL A 52 32.26 -4.57 -11.36
C VAL A 52 31.32 -4.84 -10.17
N LEU A 53 30.14 -4.23 -10.15
CA LEU A 53 29.15 -4.40 -9.09
C LEU A 53 28.40 -5.74 -9.17
N GLY A 54 28.26 -6.32 -10.36
CA GLY A 54 27.64 -7.65 -10.55
C GLY A 54 28.49 -8.83 -10.08
N HIS A 55 29.76 -8.58 -9.69
CA HIS A 55 30.66 -9.62 -9.19
C HIS A 55 30.69 -9.75 -7.67
N ASN A 56 29.96 -8.91 -6.93
CA ASN A 56 29.88 -9.01 -5.47
C ASN A 56 28.72 -9.94 -5.08
N ALA A 57 28.99 -11.23 -4.99
CA ALA A 57 28.01 -12.26 -4.66
C ALA A 57 27.32 -12.09 -3.28
N PHE A 58 27.79 -11.19 -2.44
CA PHE A 58 27.24 -10.91 -1.11
C PHE A 58 26.51 -9.58 -1.03
N ALA A 59 26.55 -8.75 -2.10
CA ALA A 59 25.91 -7.46 -2.08
C ALA A 59 24.38 -7.62 -1.99
N TYR A 60 23.77 -6.87 -1.07
CA TYR A 60 22.32 -6.67 -1.05
C TYR A 60 22.01 -5.41 -1.88
N CYS A 61 21.10 -5.54 -2.83
CA CYS A 61 20.62 -4.41 -3.65
C CYS A 61 21.77 -3.62 -4.31
N ARG A 62 22.87 -4.27 -4.72
CA ARG A 62 24.07 -3.63 -5.30
C ARG A 62 24.64 -2.51 -4.44
N ASP A 63 24.61 -2.67 -3.13
CA ASP A 63 24.98 -1.65 -2.14
C ASP A 63 24.13 -0.35 -2.21
N ASN A 64 22.93 -0.40 -2.84
CA ASN A 64 21.98 0.71 -2.92
C ASN A 64 20.57 0.28 -2.45
N PRO A 65 20.38 -0.02 -1.16
CA PRO A 65 19.07 -0.46 -0.64
C PRO A 65 18.03 0.65 -0.55
N SER A 66 18.38 1.90 -0.85
CA SER A 66 17.42 3.01 -0.90
C SER A 66 16.59 3.01 -2.18
N SER A 67 17.14 2.51 -3.30
CA SER A 67 16.49 2.48 -4.60
C SER A 67 16.29 1.08 -5.16
N ARG A 68 16.67 0.06 -4.41
CA ARG A 68 16.56 -1.35 -4.82
C ARG A 68 16.08 -2.22 -3.67
N PHE A 69 15.47 -3.35 -3.99
CA PHE A 69 15.10 -4.38 -3.03
C PHE A 69 15.26 -5.77 -3.67
N ASP A 70 15.40 -6.79 -2.86
CA ASP A 70 15.54 -8.16 -3.33
C ASP A 70 14.44 -9.02 -2.65
N PRO A 71 13.30 -9.27 -3.32
CA PRO A 71 12.14 -9.89 -2.70
C PRO A 71 12.36 -11.35 -2.29
N GLU A 72 13.21 -12.04 -3.01
CA GLU A 72 13.43 -13.48 -2.84
C GLU A 72 14.86 -13.83 -2.41
N GLY A 73 15.74 -12.84 -2.27
CA GLY A 73 17.14 -13.07 -2.01
C GLY A 73 17.89 -13.66 -3.21
N LYS A 74 17.47 -13.33 -4.44
CA LYS A 74 18.07 -13.82 -5.70
C LYS A 74 18.54 -12.68 -6.59
N GLU A 75 17.59 -11.89 -7.10
CA GLU A 75 17.85 -10.75 -7.96
C GLU A 75 17.24 -9.49 -7.33
N ASP A 76 18.01 -8.42 -7.38
CA ASP A 76 17.55 -7.13 -6.89
C ASP A 76 16.75 -6.41 -7.99
N GLU A 77 15.60 -5.88 -7.61
CA GLU A 77 14.73 -5.06 -8.45
C GLU A 77 14.92 -3.59 -8.09
N ASP A 78 14.79 -2.70 -9.07
CA ASP A 78 14.68 -1.28 -8.75
C ASP A 78 13.41 -1.06 -7.93
N VAL A 79 13.53 -0.46 -6.77
CA VAL A 79 12.40 0.14 -6.06
C VAL A 79 12.05 1.37 -6.88
N ASN A 80 11.55 1.15 -8.05
CA ASN A 80 11.46 2.22 -8.97
C ASN A 80 10.17 2.99 -8.77
N ASP A 81 10.27 4.19 -9.18
CA ASP A 81 9.31 5.22 -9.53
C ASP A 81 8.09 4.69 -10.31
N ASN A 82 7.93 3.36 -10.44
CA ASN A 82 6.76 2.75 -11.02
C ASN A 82 5.54 3.14 -10.22
N VAL A 83 4.79 4.03 -10.82
CA VAL A 83 3.50 4.46 -10.30
C VAL A 83 2.42 3.59 -10.92
N TYR A 84 1.54 3.07 -10.07
CA TYR A 84 0.31 2.38 -10.49
C TYR A 84 -0.90 3.15 -9.99
N ILE A 85 -1.93 3.22 -10.82
CA ILE A 85 -3.20 3.85 -10.47
C ILE A 85 -4.33 2.88 -10.74
N LEU A 86 -4.95 2.37 -9.69
CA LEU A 86 -6.16 1.56 -9.72
C LEU A 86 -7.35 2.48 -9.48
N TYR A 87 -8.36 2.43 -10.33
CA TYR A 87 -9.51 3.31 -10.18
C TYR A 87 -10.81 2.64 -10.61
N THR A 88 -11.87 2.88 -9.87
CA THR A 88 -13.19 2.42 -10.29
C THR A 88 -13.76 3.33 -11.38
N ASN A 89 -14.54 2.74 -12.30
CA ASN A 89 -15.10 3.43 -13.47
C ASN A 89 -16.51 2.97 -13.84
N TYR A 90 -17.39 2.85 -12.86
CA TYR A 90 -18.79 2.46 -13.09
C TYR A 90 -19.76 3.64 -12.92
N SER A 91 -20.80 3.66 -13.72
CA SER A 91 -21.89 4.64 -13.67
C SER A 91 -22.91 4.32 -12.56
N SER A 92 -23.78 5.26 -12.27
CA SER A 92 -24.91 5.00 -11.36
C SER A 92 -25.92 4.01 -11.93
N GLU A 93 -26.07 3.94 -13.27
CA GLU A 93 -26.93 2.96 -13.92
C GLU A 93 -26.41 1.54 -13.73
N GLU A 94 -25.10 1.34 -13.90
CA GLU A 94 -24.42 0.06 -13.64
C GLU A 94 -24.48 -0.32 -12.15
N ASN A 95 -24.59 0.65 -11.25
CA ASN A 95 -24.68 0.46 -9.80
C ASN A 95 -26.13 0.47 -9.27
N ASP A 96 -27.08 -0.03 -10.02
CA ASP A 96 -28.49 -0.16 -9.63
C ASP A 96 -29.13 1.17 -9.14
N GLY A 97 -28.70 2.30 -9.69
CA GLY A 97 -29.15 3.63 -9.31
C GLY A 97 -28.49 4.21 -8.05
N ASN A 98 -27.51 3.53 -7.47
CA ASN A 98 -26.68 4.08 -6.40
C ASN A 98 -25.62 5.04 -6.94
N ASP A 99 -24.78 5.58 -6.04
CA ASP A 99 -23.73 6.52 -6.42
C ASP A 99 -22.78 5.91 -7.47
N ALA A 100 -22.46 6.70 -8.50
CA ALA A 100 -21.46 6.33 -9.48
C ALA A 100 -20.07 6.28 -8.82
N GLY A 101 -19.30 5.27 -9.21
CA GLY A 101 -17.89 5.14 -8.83
C GLY A 101 -16.95 5.37 -10.01
N ASP A 102 -17.18 6.42 -10.78
CA ASP A 102 -16.32 6.79 -11.90
C ASP A 102 -15.25 7.81 -11.45
N PHE A 103 -14.04 7.33 -11.22
CA PHE A 103 -12.86 8.13 -10.87
C PHE A 103 -11.88 8.29 -12.03
N THR A 104 -12.32 8.05 -13.27
CA THR A 104 -11.46 8.12 -14.47
C THR A 104 -10.75 9.47 -14.63
N GLU A 105 -11.46 10.59 -14.42
CA GLU A 105 -10.87 11.92 -14.55
C GLU A 105 -9.84 12.21 -13.44
N GLN A 106 -10.07 11.72 -12.23
CA GLN A 106 -9.16 11.84 -11.10
C GLN A 106 -7.90 11.00 -11.36
N ALA A 107 -8.07 9.78 -11.83
CA ALA A 107 -6.96 8.89 -12.18
C ALA A 107 -6.08 9.50 -13.27
N LYS A 108 -6.67 10.04 -14.36
CA LYS A 108 -5.93 10.73 -15.42
C LYS A 108 -5.16 11.95 -14.91
N TYR A 109 -5.79 12.76 -14.05
CA TYR A 109 -5.12 13.90 -13.45
C TYR A 109 -3.91 13.48 -12.62
N TYR A 110 -4.07 12.43 -11.79
CA TYR A 110 -2.95 11.90 -11.00
C TYR A 110 -1.89 11.25 -11.86
N ALA A 111 -2.25 10.58 -12.95
CA ALA A 111 -1.28 10.05 -13.91
C ALA A 111 -0.42 11.16 -14.53
N GLU A 112 -1.05 12.30 -14.92
CA GLU A 112 -0.31 13.46 -15.45
C GLU A 112 0.70 14.02 -14.46
N ILE A 113 0.33 14.17 -13.17
CA ILE A 113 1.21 14.81 -12.18
C ILE A 113 2.25 13.86 -11.58
N THR A 114 2.00 12.57 -11.62
CA THR A 114 2.91 11.54 -11.07
C THR A 114 3.79 10.90 -12.13
N GLY A 115 3.49 11.13 -13.41
CA GLY A 115 4.17 10.47 -14.53
C GLY A 115 3.80 8.99 -14.66
N CYS A 116 2.64 8.56 -14.14
CA CYS A 116 2.16 7.19 -14.28
C CYS A 116 1.93 6.85 -15.76
N PRO A 117 2.58 5.82 -16.32
CA PRO A 117 2.33 5.41 -17.68
C PRO A 117 0.93 4.82 -17.86
N GLU A 118 0.39 4.93 -19.08
CA GLU A 118 -0.99 4.50 -19.37
C GLU A 118 -1.22 3.01 -19.08
N GLU A 119 -0.23 2.18 -19.33
CA GLU A 119 -0.29 0.73 -19.04
C GLU A 119 -0.40 0.39 -17.55
N ASN A 120 -0.02 1.32 -16.67
CA ASN A 120 -0.13 1.19 -15.22
C ASN A 120 -1.41 1.82 -14.67
N MET A 121 -2.25 2.40 -15.53
CA MET A 121 -3.59 2.87 -15.18
C MET A 121 -4.59 1.73 -15.35
N ILE A 122 -5.07 1.18 -14.25
CA ILE A 122 -5.88 -0.04 -14.22
C ILE A 122 -7.31 0.29 -13.78
N ALA A 123 -8.24 0.20 -14.72
CA ALA A 123 -9.66 0.32 -14.41
C ALA A 123 -10.15 -0.97 -13.73
N ILE A 124 -10.96 -0.81 -12.68
CA ILE A 124 -11.53 -1.90 -11.89
C ILE A 124 -13.02 -1.60 -11.66
N GLN A 125 -13.85 -2.62 -11.62
CA GLN A 125 -15.27 -2.49 -11.29
C GLN A 125 -15.63 -3.34 -10.08
N THR A 126 -15.18 -4.58 -10.06
CA THR A 126 -15.52 -5.58 -9.04
C THR A 126 -14.37 -5.83 -8.06
N VAL A 127 -14.65 -6.57 -7.00
CA VAL A 127 -13.62 -7.07 -6.07
C VAL A 127 -12.63 -7.99 -6.78
N ASP A 128 -13.12 -8.85 -7.68
CA ASP A 128 -12.27 -9.76 -8.44
C ASP A 128 -11.29 -9.02 -9.35
N ASP A 129 -11.75 -7.95 -10.03
CA ASP A 129 -10.87 -7.09 -10.83
C ASP A 129 -9.77 -6.45 -9.96
N PHE A 130 -10.13 -6.01 -8.75
CA PHE A 130 -9.16 -5.44 -7.81
C PHE A 130 -8.13 -6.47 -7.36
N ILE A 131 -8.58 -7.67 -6.99
CA ILE A 131 -7.70 -8.76 -6.55
C ILE A 131 -6.76 -9.18 -7.68
N GLU A 132 -7.26 -9.29 -8.91
CA GLU A 132 -6.43 -9.57 -10.09
C GLU A 132 -5.43 -8.46 -10.34
N ALA A 133 -5.87 -7.19 -10.33
CA ALA A 133 -5.00 -6.04 -10.54
C ALA A 133 -3.89 -6.00 -9.49
N TRP A 134 -4.25 -6.14 -8.23
CA TRP A 134 -3.29 -6.17 -7.13
C TRP A 134 -2.31 -7.33 -7.24
N ASN A 135 -2.79 -8.55 -7.41
CA ASN A 135 -1.94 -9.74 -7.35
C ASN A 135 -1.08 -9.95 -8.59
N ILE A 136 -1.59 -9.55 -9.78
CA ILE A 136 -1.00 -9.91 -11.07
C ILE A 136 -0.45 -8.69 -11.81
N LYS A 137 -1.23 -7.59 -11.91
CA LYS A 137 -0.86 -6.45 -12.78
C LYS A 137 0.10 -5.49 -12.10
N ILE A 138 -0.05 -5.25 -10.78
CA ILE A 138 0.99 -4.54 -10.02
C ILE A 138 2.20 -5.46 -9.89
N GLY A 139 3.36 -4.98 -10.28
CA GLY A 139 4.63 -5.69 -10.08
C GLY A 139 4.89 -6.02 -8.60
N ASN A 140 5.89 -6.83 -8.32
CA ASN A 140 6.29 -7.15 -6.95
C ASN A 140 6.81 -5.93 -6.18
N ALA A 141 7.22 -4.88 -6.90
CA ALA A 141 7.62 -3.60 -6.34
C ALA A 141 6.96 -2.42 -7.06
N ALA A 142 6.68 -1.38 -6.30
CA ALA A 142 6.20 -0.10 -6.81
C ALA A 142 6.72 1.05 -5.96
N GLY A 143 7.04 2.19 -6.57
CA GLY A 143 7.30 3.43 -5.85
C GLY A 143 6.02 3.93 -5.21
N SER A 144 4.96 4.04 -6.00
CA SER A 144 3.67 4.49 -5.49
C SER A 144 2.50 3.73 -6.13
N VAL A 145 1.49 3.43 -5.32
CA VAL A 145 0.22 2.87 -5.77
C VAL A 145 -0.92 3.76 -5.29
N TYR A 146 -1.76 4.22 -6.20
CA TYR A 146 -2.95 5.00 -5.90
C TYR A 146 -4.19 4.15 -6.14
N ILE A 147 -5.12 4.12 -5.18
CA ILE A 147 -6.39 3.38 -5.29
C ILE A 147 -7.55 4.36 -5.15
N PHE A 148 -8.25 4.61 -6.24
CA PHE A 148 -9.45 5.45 -6.28
C PHE A 148 -10.69 4.58 -6.25
N SER A 149 -11.44 4.63 -5.17
CA SER A 149 -12.70 3.91 -4.99
C SER A 149 -13.59 4.61 -3.99
N HIS A 150 -14.85 4.23 -3.90
CA HIS A 150 -15.61 4.51 -2.71
C HIS A 150 -15.01 3.78 -1.50
N GLY A 151 -15.32 4.25 -0.31
CA GLY A 151 -14.80 3.62 0.90
C GLY A 151 -15.58 3.98 2.15
N ASN A 152 -15.35 3.15 3.13
CA ASN A 152 -15.73 3.42 4.51
C ASN A 152 -14.51 3.08 5.39
N GLY A 153 -14.62 3.31 6.71
CA GLY A 153 -13.48 3.07 7.61
C GLY A 153 -12.88 1.67 7.52
N MET A 154 -13.64 0.67 7.09
CA MET A 154 -13.21 -0.72 7.11
C MET A 154 -12.94 -1.31 5.71
N SER A 155 -13.50 -0.73 4.65
CA SER A 155 -13.51 -1.37 3.33
C SER A 155 -13.27 -0.38 2.21
N LEU A 156 -12.59 -0.84 1.15
CA LEU A 156 -12.71 -0.27 -0.19
C LEU A 156 -13.97 -0.86 -0.84
N ILE A 157 -14.73 -0.04 -1.55
CA ILE A 157 -16.06 -0.39 -2.07
C ILE A 157 -16.05 -0.24 -3.59
N PHE A 158 -16.60 -1.25 -4.26
CA PHE A 158 -16.69 -1.39 -5.71
C PHE A 158 -18.15 -1.45 -6.17
N LEU A 159 -18.37 -1.86 -7.42
CA LEU A 159 -19.69 -1.99 -8.04
C LEU A 159 -20.64 -2.85 -7.17
N HIS A 160 -21.92 -2.50 -7.15
CA HIS A 160 -22.96 -3.14 -6.33
C HIS A 160 -22.72 -3.18 -4.82
N GLY A 161 -21.81 -2.30 -4.33
CA GLY A 161 -21.46 -2.24 -2.92
C GLY A 161 -20.58 -3.40 -2.43
N GLU A 162 -20.08 -4.22 -3.34
CA GLU A 162 -19.04 -5.21 -3.01
C GLU A 162 -17.83 -4.52 -2.40
N GLY A 163 -17.02 -5.24 -1.65
CA GLY A 163 -15.88 -4.63 -1.02
C GLY A 163 -14.84 -5.61 -0.51
N ILE A 164 -13.61 -5.13 -0.42
CA ILE A 164 -12.54 -5.81 0.30
C ILE A 164 -12.34 -5.12 1.65
N SER A 165 -12.28 -5.87 2.72
CA SER A 165 -12.28 -5.29 4.07
C SER A 165 -11.04 -5.60 4.90
N ALA A 166 -10.82 -4.76 5.91
CA ALA A 166 -9.78 -4.95 6.89
C ALA A 166 -9.95 -6.21 7.74
N THR A 167 -11.18 -6.68 7.91
CA THR A 167 -11.52 -7.78 8.83
C THR A 167 -11.95 -9.06 8.14
N GLY A 168 -12.33 -9.01 6.85
CA GLY A 168 -12.98 -10.09 6.12
C GLY A 168 -14.49 -10.17 6.36
N TYR A 169 -15.07 -9.11 6.92
CA TYR A 169 -16.51 -9.01 7.16
C TYR A 169 -17.04 -7.63 6.75
N ASN A 170 -18.26 -7.57 6.22
CA ASN A 170 -18.96 -6.33 5.97
C ASN A 170 -19.64 -5.80 7.24
N LYS A 171 -20.30 -4.64 7.14
CA LYS A 171 -21.03 -4.03 8.27
C LYS A 171 -22.17 -4.88 8.83
N LYS A 172 -22.69 -5.85 8.05
CA LYS A 172 -23.73 -6.77 8.48
C LYS A 172 -23.17 -8.04 9.12
N GLY A 173 -21.83 -8.20 9.16
CA GLY A 173 -21.17 -9.39 9.68
C GLY A 173 -21.11 -10.55 8.69
N GLU A 174 -21.42 -10.31 7.41
CA GLU A 174 -21.30 -11.29 6.34
C GLU A 174 -19.83 -11.38 5.90
N ALA A 175 -19.35 -12.59 5.61
CA ALA A 175 -17.96 -12.80 5.14
C ALA A 175 -17.77 -12.21 3.75
N ILE A 176 -16.71 -11.45 3.57
CA ILE A 176 -16.28 -10.85 2.30
C ILE A 176 -14.75 -10.96 2.18
N ASP A 177 -14.20 -10.63 1.02
CA ASP A 177 -12.77 -10.62 0.79
C ASP A 177 -12.02 -9.74 1.79
N ALA A 178 -10.85 -10.20 2.20
CA ALA A 178 -10.04 -9.49 3.18
C ALA A 178 -8.71 -9.01 2.60
N ILE A 179 -8.31 -7.78 2.98
CA ILE A 179 -7.02 -7.19 2.58
C ILE A 179 -5.85 -8.11 2.94
N ARG A 180 -5.93 -8.84 4.06
CA ARG A 180 -4.88 -9.78 4.49
C ARG A 180 -4.63 -10.95 3.53
N ASP A 181 -5.59 -11.24 2.63
CA ASP A 181 -5.51 -12.37 1.69
C ASP A 181 -4.89 -11.95 0.34
N LEU A 182 -4.61 -10.65 0.16
CA LEU A 182 -3.86 -10.13 -0.98
C LEU A 182 -2.39 -10.58 -0.96
N SER A 183 -1.78 -10.64 -2.13
CA SER A 183 -0.33 -10.87 -2.23
C SER A 183 0.45 -9.70 -1.63
N ARG A 184 1.55 -10.00 -0.95
CA ARG A 184 2.46 -8.97 -0.45
C ARG A 184 3.21 -8.33 -1.61
N LYS A 185 3.43 -7.02 -1.48
CA LYS A 185 4.15 -6.20 -2.45
C LYS A 185 5.13 -5.30 -1.71
N CYS A 186 6.25 -4.98 -2.32
CA CYS A 186 7.13 -3.95 -1.81
C CYS A 186 6.71 -2.60 -2.40
N ILE A 187 5.98 -1.81 -1.62
CA ILE A 187 5.44 -0.51 -2.05
C ILE A 187 5.97 0.56 -1.10
N HIS A 188 6.55 1.63 -1.65
CA HIS A 188 6.97 2.75 -0.81
C HIS A 188 5.78 3.52 -0.29
N ASP A 189 4.91 3.96 -1.18
CA ASP A 189 3.76 4.77 -0.82
C ASP A 189 2.48 4.18 -1.40
N LEU A 190 1.58 3.73 -0.55
CA LEU A 190 0.23 3.35 -0.92
C LEU A 190 -0.73 4.49 -0.57
N TYR A 191 -1.45 5.01 -1.54
CA TYR A 191 -2.45 6.06 -1.38
C TYR A 191 -3.86 5.51 -1.52
N LEU A 192 -4.59 5.46 -0.41
CA LEU A 192 -6.01 5.09 -0.41
C LEU A 192 -6.85 6.34 -0.64
N MET A 193 -7.22 6.57 -1.89
CA MET A 193 -7.99 7.71 -2.36
C MET A 193 -9.50 7.44 -2.19
N SER A 194 -9.90 7.09 -0.96
CA SER A 194 -11.26 6.69 -0.60
C SER A 194 -11.67 7.25 0.77
N CYS A 195 -12.96 7.52 0.94
CA CYS A 195 -13.50 8.09 2.17
C CYS A 195 -13.22 7.22 3.39
N ASN A 196 -12.81 7.84 4.49
CA ASN A 196 -12.61 7.23 5.81
C ASN A 196 -11.62 6.04 5.84
N SER A 197 -10.85 5.79 4.79
CA SER A 197 -9.95 4.62 4.71
C SER A 197 -8.90 4.57 5.80
N GLY A 198 -8.55 5.73 6.38
CA GLY A 198 -7.67 5.88 7.54
C GLY A 198 -8.40 6.24 8.84
N HIS A 199 -9.76 6.25 8.83
CA HIS A 199 -10.52 6.67 10.00
C HIS A 199 -10.37 5.67 11.14
N ARG A 200 -10.00 6.21 12.30
CA ARG A 200 -9.98 5.46 13.55
C ARG A 200 -11.21 5.83 14.37
N ASP A 201 -12.16 4.93 14.47
CA ASP A 201 -13.25 5.09 15.43
C ASP A 201 -12.65 5.04 16.85
N LEU A 202 -12.99 6.06 17.66
CA LEU A 202 -12.60 6.12 19.07
C LEU A 202 -13.07 4.90 19.88
N TYR A 203 -14.09 4.20 19.38
CA TYR A 203 -14.63 2.98 19.97
C TYR A 203 -13.99 1.70 19.43
N ASP A 204 -13.27 1.76 18.30
CA ASP A 204 -12.55 0.60 17.75
C ASP A 204 -11.16 0.49 18.38
N LYS A 205 -11.11 -0.21 19.52
CA LYS A 205 -9.85 -0.50 20.22
C LYS A 205 -8.89 -1.40 19.45
N LYS A 206 -9.30 -1.93 18.28
CA LYS A 206 -8.53 -2.88 17.49
C LYS A 206 -7.84 -2.27 16.26
N GLY A 207 -8.10 -0.99 15.97
CA GLY A 207 -7.48 -0.28 14.84
C GLY A 207 -7.71 -1.02 13.51
N THR A 208 -8.96 -1.32 13.17
CA THR A 208 -9.34 -2.20 12.06
C THR A 208 -9.73 -1.45 10.79
N ASN A 209 -9.14 -0.28 10.52
CA ASN A 209 -9.41 0.41 9.26
C ASN A 209 -8.60 -0.18 8.09
N ALA A 210 -8.98 0.22 6.86
CA ALA A 210 -8.35 -0.30 5.64
C ALA A 210 -6.85 0.00 5.58
N ALA A 211 -6.42 1.22 5.95
CA ALA A 211 -5.01 1.59 5.95
C ALA A 211 -4.17 0.72 6.88
N ALA A 212 -4.65 0.50 8.10
CA ALA A 212 -3.98 -0.38 9.05
C ALA A 212 -3.92 -1.84 8.57
N ALA A 213 -4.93 -2.30 7.82
CA ALA A 213 -4.92 -3.64 7.24
C ALA A 213 -3.84 -3.78 6.16
N PHE A 214 -3.65 -2.77 5.31
CA PHE A 214 -2.57 -2.77 4.31
C PHE A 214 -1.19 -2.74 4.96
N VAL A 215 -0.99 -1.98 6.04
CA VAL A 215 0.27 -2.02 6.80
C VAL A 215 0.54 -3.42 7.34
N ARG A 216 -0.49 -4.09 7.90
CA ARG A 216 -0.36 -5.46 8.41
C ARG A 216 -0.15 -6.50 7.33
N LEU A 217 -0.57 -6.25 6.09
CA LEU A 217 -0.25 -7.11 4.96
C LEU A 217 1.25 -7.27 4.79
N GLY A 218 2.02 -6.21 5.10
CA GLY A 218 3.47 -6.17 5.06
C GLY A 218 4.04 -5.82 3.69
N GLY A 219 5.24 -5.27 3.71
CA GLY A 219 5.95 -4.85 2.50
C GLY A 219 5.54 -3.46 1.99
N ILE A 220 4.74 -2.71 2.74
CA ILE A 220 4.36 -1.33 2.41
C ILE A 220 4.99 -0.41 3.45
N ASP A 221 5.79 0.54 3.00
CA ASP A 221 6.52 1.44 3.90
C ASP A 221 5.60 2.51 4.49
N ARG A 222 4.69 3.07 3.68
CA ARG A 222 3.74 4.09 4.11
C ARG A 222 2.38 3.90 3.46
N VAL A 223 1.32 3.95 4.24
CA VAL A 223 -0.06 3.98 3.74
C VAL A 223 -0.67 5.34 4.05
N HIS A 224 -0.93 6.10 3.02
CA HIS A 224 -1.60 7.39 3.07
C HIS A 224 -3.10 7.17 2.89
N ALA A 225 -3.90 7.70 3.81
CA ALA A 225 -5.33 7.49 3.80
C ALA A 225 -6.08 8.70 4.33
N PHE A 226 -7.40 8.72 4.19
CA PHE A 226 -8.22 9.81 4.68
C PHE A 226 -8.93 9.48 5.98
N ASP A 227 -8.83 10.41 6.92
CA ASP A 227 -9.68 10.46 8.11
C ASP A 227 -10.84 11.43 7.83
N GLY A 228 -11.90 10.94 7.27
CA GLY A 228 -13.07 11.71 6.89
C GLY A 228 -13.53 11.48 5.45
N SER A 229 -14.50 12.28 5.03
CA SER A 229 -15.02 12.23 3.68
C SER A 229 -14.11 12.97 2.72
N MET A 230 -13.97 12.42 1.53
CA MET A 230 -13.16 12.93 0.45
C MET A 230 -14.06 13.37 -0.71
N SER A 231 -13.81 14.54 -1.26
CA SER A 231 -14.48 15.00 -2.45
C SER A 231 -13.48 15.58 -3.46
N TYR A 232 -13.78 15.40 -4.72
CA TYR A 232 -12.99 15.90 -5.84
C TYR A 232 -13.72 17.09 -6.47
N ASN A 233 -13.19 18.30 -6.30
CA ASN A 233 -13.75 19.48 -6.92
C ASN A 233 -13.15 19.73 -8.30
N ARG A 234 -14.01 19.85 -9.31
CA ARG A 234 -13.61 20.37 -10.60
C ARG A 234 -13.46 21.88 -10.47
N VAL A 235 -12.22 22.38 -10.42
CA VAL A 235 -11.94 23.81 -10.41
C VAL A 235 -11.69 24.29 -11.83
N PHE A 236 -12.18 25.45 -12.17
CA PHE A 236 -12.22 26.26 -13.39
C PHE A 236 -11.45 25.83 -14.66
N ASN A 237 -10.48 24.95 -14.58
CA ASN A 237 -9.71 24.43 -15.73
C ASN A 237 -9.88 22.91 -15.92
N ARG A 238 -10.99 22.33 -15.49
CA ARG A 238 -11.30 20.89 -15.60
C ARG A 238 -10.31 19.94 -14.91
N LYS A 239 -9.39 20.43 -14.10
CA LYS A 239 -8.48 19.60 -13.30
C LYS A 239 -9.17 19.19 -12.02
N ALA A 240 -9.21 17.90 -11.75
CA ALA A 240 -9.70 17.39 -10.47
C ALA A 240 -8.77 17.86 -9.35
N ARG A 241 -9.32 18.47 -8.32
CA ARG A 241 -8.60 18.83 -7.10
C ARG A 241 -9.24 18.13 -5.90
N LEU A 242 -8.39 17.67 -5.01
CA LEU A 242 -8.80 17.12 -3.75
C LEU A 242 -9.33 18.24 -2.85
N SER A 243 -10.50 18.08 -2.25
CA SER A 243 -10.97 18.95 -1.19
C SER A 243 -11.26 18.13 0.08
N PHE A 244 -10.98 18.70 1.23
CA PHE A 244 -11.08 18.06 2.53
C PHE A 244 -12.25 18.64 3.30
N SER A 245 -13.04 17.80 3.94
CA SER A 245 -14.29 18.28 4.50
C SER A 245 -14.45 18.14 6.01
N GLN A 246 -13.72 17.33 6.74
CA GLN A 246 -14.13 17.06 8.10
C GLN A 246 -13.07 17.13 9.21
N HIS A 247 -11.89 16.61 9.06
CA HIS A 247 -11.00 16.49 10.22
C HIS A 247 -9.77 17.38 10.20
N GLY A 248 -9.50 18.01 9.10
CA GLY A 248 -8.58 19.13 8.99
C GLY A 248 -7.18 18.98 9.58
N PHE A 249 -6.69 17.79 9.84
CA PHE A 249 -5.35 17.60 10.35
C PHE A 249 -4.65 16.40 9.70
N TYR A 250 -3.36 16.52 9.62
CA TYR A 250 -2.47 15.46 9.18
C TYR A 250 -1.89 14.75 10.41
N ALA A 251 -2.00 13.43 10.47
CA ALA A 251 -1.42 12.63 11.52
C ALA A 251 -0.64 11.44 10.97
N VAL A 252 0.45 11.10 11.62
CA VAL A 252 1.20 9.86 11.38
C VAL A 252 0.88 8.89 12.50
N TYR A 253 0.49 7.67 12.14
CA TYR A 253 0.19 6.61 13.09
C TYR A 253 1.27 5.54 13.00
N GLU A 254 1.87 5.21 14.12
CA GLU A 254 2.69 4.03 14.32
C GLU A 254 2.02 3.14 15.34
N ASP A 255 1.94 1.85 15.07
CA ASP A 255 1.29 0.87 15.95
C ASP A 255 -0.05 1.39 16.54
N PHE A 256 -0.86 2.04 15.69
CA PHE A 256 -2.15 2.69 16.05
C PHE A 256 -2.07 3.86 17.03
N HIS A 257 -0.89 4.40 17.30
CA HIS A 257 -0.71 5.62 18.05
C HIS A 257 -0.32 6.78 17.16
N ILE A 258 -0.87 7.97 17.44
CA ILE A 258 -0.48 9.20 16.75
C ILE A 258 0.91 9.58 17.24
N VAL A 259 1.91 9.49 16.37
CA VAL A 259 3.29 9.91 16.68
C VAL A 259 3.60 11.32 16.20
N LYS A 260 2.85 11.79 15.18
CA LYS A 260 3.00 13.13 14.62
C LYS A 260 1.65 13.66 14.16
N GLN A 261 1.35 14.89 14.51
CA GLN A 261 0.16 15.59 14.09
C GLN A 261 0.55 16.96 13.53
N HIS A 262 0.01 17.29 12.37
CA HIS A 262 0.15 18.62 11.78
C HIS A 262 -1.15 19.42 11.94
N PRO A 263 -1.06 20.70 12.25
CA PRO A 263 -2.24 21.57 12.38
C PRO A 263 -2.90 21.93 11.04
N GLU A 264 -2.34 21.48 9.92
CA GLU A 264 -2.88 21.81 8.60
C GLU A 264 -4.11 20.98 8.27
N PRO A 265 -5.16 21.59 7.73
CA PRO A 265 -6.43 20.95 7.42
C PRO A 265 -6.33 20.08 6.15
N SER A 266 -5.62 18.96 6.20
CA SER A 266 -5.42 18.11 5.04
C SER A 266 -6.32 16.87 5.00
N GLY A 267 -6.81 16.40 6.13
CA GLY A 267 -7.55 15.13 6.25
C GLY A 267 -6.69 13.87 6.00
N TRP A 268 -5.42 14.04 5.67
CA TRP A 268 -4.50 12.93 5.48
C TRP A 268 -4.01 12.36 6.80
N VAL A 269 -3.96 11.04 6.86
CA VAL A 269 -3.29 10.27 7.92
C VAL A 269 -2.31 9.31 7.26
N VAL A 270 -1.19 9.06 7.90
CA VAL A 270 -0.16 8.14 7.40
C VAL A 270 0.05 7.04 8.42
N TYR A 271 -0.08 5.81 7.96
CA TYR A 271 0.22 4.60 8.70
C TYR A 271 1.57 4.06 8.25
N VAL A 272 2.41 3.68 9.20
CA VAL A 272 3.72 3.07 8.97
C VAL A 272 3.82 1.76 9.75
N PRO A 273 4.65 0.80 9.28
CA PRO A 273 4.99 -0.39 10.06
C PRO A 273 5.65 0.01 11.40
N ALA A 274 5.38 -0.79 12.45
CA ALA A 274 5.95 -0.60 13.79
C ALA A 274 7.43 -0.95 13.86
#